data_d1541aa528ee543afff5692754cfd1fc
#
_entry.id   d1541aa528ee543afff5692754cfd1fc
#
_cell.length_a   1.000
_cell.length_b   1.000
_cell.length_c   1.000
_cell.angle_alpha   90.00
_cell.angle_beta   90.00
_cell.angle_gamma   90.00
#
_symmetry.space_group_name_H-M   'P 1'
#
loop_
_entity.id
_entity.type
_entity.pdbx_description
1 polymer ?
#
loop_
_entity_poly.entity_id
_entity_poly.type
_entity_poly.pdbx_seq_one_letter_code
_entity_poly.pdbx_strand_id
1 'polypeptide(L)'
;MTDVEHYESLLAEGPFDTESLTVLVVAGATQQDVATALGIDLAADPTEYPEADDEEFSAYAITDVEGGVLAVEHSGYADPSLDALRALSAGGRSVAVVRDNIQAHVRFGCARDGEVVFDDDEYLFLDDPSPVPAELRPLFDLAWVDPEDEDAEDDADAVAVGLAMAEVVTGLRLTAEDLQRVADSGYRLAPSLVYLPDAD
;
A
#
# COMPACT_ATOMS: atom_id res chain seq x y z
N MET A 1 8.01 -13.54 17.70
CA MET A 1 6.98 -13.12 16.74
C MET A 1 7.76 -12.59 15.53
N THR A 2 7.60 -13.19 14.38
CA THR A 2 8.18 -12.70 13.13
C THR A 2 7.50 -11.39 12.73
N ASP A 3 8.08 -10.63 11.81
CA ASP A 3 7.46 -9.38 11.36
C ASP A 3 6.13 -9.66 10.63
N VAL A 4 6.01 -10.77 9.91
CA VAL A 4 4.75 -11.21 9.28
C VAL A 4 3.68 -11.54 10.33
N GLU A 5 3.99 -12.38 11.36
CA GLU A 5 3.05 -12.68 12.45
C GLU A 5 2.55 -11.42 13.18
N HIS A 6 3.38 -10.37 13.25
CA HIS A 6 2.95 -9.08 13.79
C HIS A 6 1.83 -8.48 12.93
N TYR A 7 2.02 -8.45 11.60
CA TYR A 7 1.04 -7.86 10.69
C TYR A 7 -0.21 -8.73 10.53
N GLU A 8 -0.10 -10.05 10.52
CA GLU A 8 -1.26 -10.96 10.58
C GLU A 8 -2.15 -10.66 11.80
N SER A 9 -1.53 -10.54 12.98
CA SER A 9 -2.27 -10.19 14.21
C SER A 9 -2.86 -8.80 14.13
N LEU A 10 -2.11 -7.83 13.57
CA LEU A 10 -2.53 -6.45 13.43
C LEU A 10 -3.75 -6.31 12.50
N LEU A 11 -3.75 -7.03 11.39
CA LEU A 11 -4.84 -7.05 10.42
C LEU A 11 -6.07 -7.77 10.95
N ALA A 12 -5.89 -8.94 11.60
CA ALA A 12 -6.99 -9.72 12.16
C ALA A 12 -7.78 -8.96 13.26
N GLU A 13 -7.12 -8.06 13.99
CA GLU A 13 -7.72 -7.24 15.06
C GLU A 13 -8.05 -5.81 14.57
N GLY A 14 -7.65 -5.45 13.36
CA GLY A 14 -7.75 -4.12 12.78
C GLY A 14 -9.16 -3.75 12.30
N PRO A 15 -9.36 -2.46 11.96
CA PRO A 15 -10.66 -1.94 11.52
C PRO A 15 -10.92 -2.14 10.01
N PHE A 16 -9.99 -2.74 9.26
CA PHE A 16 -10.05 -2.85 7.81
C PHE A 16 -10.35 -4.27 7.34
N ASP A 17 -11.07 -4.37 6.23
CA ASP A 17 -11.20 -5.60 5.48
C ASP A 17 -9.91 -5.81 4.66
N THR A 18 -9.24 -6.94 4.87
CA THR A 18 -7.98 -7.25 4.19
C THR A 18 -8.16 -7.81 2.78
N GLU A 19 -9.37 -8.25 2.43
CA GLU A 19 -9.67 -8.75 1.09
C GLU A 19 -9.78 -7.63 0.02
N SER A 20 -9.79 -6.37 0.45
CA SER A 20 -9.92 -5.23 -0.46
C SER A 20 -9.39 -3.95 0.18
N LEU A 21 -8.12 -3.66 0.01
CA LEU A 21 -7.53 -2.41 0.49
C LEU A 21 -6.27 -2.01 -0.27
N THR A 22 -5.98 -0.71 -0.26
CA THR A 22 -4.67 -0.18 -0.66
C THR A 22 -4.06 0.56 0.52
N VAL A 23 -2.85 0.17 0.92
CA VAL A 23 -2.09 0.78 2.01
C VAL A 23 -0.84 1.45 1.45
N LEU A 24 -0.66 2.73 1.76
CA LEU A 24 0.56 3.49 1.50
C LEU A 24 1.26 3.83 2.80
N VAL A 25 2.52 3.45 2.91
CA VAL A 25 3.41 3.80 4.03
C VAL A 25 4.52 4.69 3.50
N VAL A 26 4.62 5.93 3.99
CA VAL A 26 5.56 6.93 3.46
C VAL A 26 6.44 7.49 4.57
N ALA A 27 7.70 7.08 4.62
CA ALA A 27 8.65 7.57 5.60
C ALA A 27 9.20 8.97 5.26
N GLY A 28 9.34 9.81 6.28
CA GLY A 28 9.88 11.17 6.14
C GLY A 28 8.95 12.16 5.45
N ALA A 29 7.69 11.77 5.20
CA ALA A 29 6.67 12.62 4.59
C ALA A 29 5.78 13.29 5.63
N THR A 30 5.12 14.37 5.21
CA THR A 30 3.97 14.97 5.88
C THR A 30 2.69 14.59 5.13
N GLN A 31 1.52 14.72 5.78
CA GLN A 31 0.23 14.54 5.09
C GLN A 31 0.11 15.45 3.85
N GLN A 32 0.67 16.65 3.89
CA GLN A 32 0.67 17.57 2.74
C GLN A 32 1.50 17.04 1.56
N ASP A 33 2.61 16.35 1.82
CA ASP A 33 3.41 15.71 0.76
C ASP A 33 2.62 14.60 0.08
N VAL A 34 1.97 13.74 0.88
CA VAL A 34 1.13 12.65 0.38
C VAL A 34 -0.08 13.17 -0.39
N ALA A 35 -0.78 14.14 0.18
CA ALA A 35 -1.95 14.77 -0.46
C ALA A 35 -1.57 15.40 -1.80
N THR A 36 -0.43 16.10 -1.86
CA THR A 36 0.05 16.71 -3.11
C THR A 36 0.35 15.67 -4.18
N ALA A 37 1.01 14.57 -3.81
CA ALA A 37 1.37 13.51 -4.75
C ALA A 37 0.15 12.73 -5.27
N LEU A 38 -0.90 12.58 -4.45
CA LEU A 38 -2.15 11.90 -4.79
C LEU A 38 -3.23 12.83 -5.36
N GLY A 39 -3.01 14.14 -5.37
CA GLY A 39 -4.00 15.13 -5.83
C GLY A 39 -5.15 15.36 -4.85
N ILE A 40 -4.94 15.10 -3.56
CA ILE A 40 -5.94 15.24 -2.50
C ILE A 40 -5.97 16.68 -1.98
N ASP A 41 -7.17 17.23 -1.78
CA ASP A 41 -7.37 18.52 -1.11
C ASP A 41 -7.55 18.31 0.41
N LEU A 42 -6.53 18.60 1.19
CA LEU A 42 -6.59 18.53 2.66
C LEU A 42 -7.47 19.61 3.30
N ALA A 43 -7.83 20.68 2.56
CA ALA A 43 -8.73 21.71 3.07
C ALA A 43 -10.21 21.32 2.94
N ALA A 44 -10.52 20.30 2.13
CA ALA A 44 -11.85 19.71 2.06
C ALA A 44 -12.18 19.00 3.37
N ASP A 45 -13.42 19.10 3.83
CA ASP A 45 -13.88 18.34 4.98
C ASP A 45 -13.82 16.82 4.66
N PRO A 46 -13.33 16.00 5.60
CA PRO A 46 -13.37 14.55 5.40
C PRO A 46 -14.81 14.05 5.36
N THR A 47 -15.08 13.06 4.55
CA THR A 47 -16.39 12.43 4.42
C THR A 47 -16.39 11.06 5.08
N GLU A 48 -17.60 10.52 5.34
CA GLU A 48 -17.75 9.07 5.50
C GLU A 48 -17.35 8.41 4.19
N TYR A 49 -16.96 7.14 4.24
CA TYR A 49 -16.55 6.42 3.02
C TYR A 49 -17.64 6.58 1.93
N PRO A 50 -17.33 7.17 0.78
CA PRO A 50 -18.31 7.33 -0.29
C PRO A 50 -18.73 5.94 -0.80
N GLU A 51 -20.03 5.69 -0.92
CA GLU A 51 -20.50 4.47 -1.56
C GLU A 51 -19.87 4.35 -2.97
N ALA A 52 -19.47 3.15 -3.33
CA ALA A 52 -18.52 2.81 -4.40
C ALA A 52 -18.96 3.14 -5.85
N ASP A 53 -19.88 4.06 -6.06
CA ASP A 53 -20.42 4.42 -7.37
C ASP A 53 -19.67 5.56 -8.09
N ASP A 54 -18.62 6.13 -7.46
CA ASP A 54 -17.89 7.25 -8.06
C ASP A 54 -16.54 6.76 -8.63
N GLU A 55 -16.60 6.19 -9.85
CA GLU A 55 -15.43 5.67 -10.58
C GLU A 55 -14.35 6.74 -10.87
N GLU A 56 -14.67 8.04 -10.66
CA GLU A 56 -13.74 9.15 -10.92
C GLU A 56 -12.78 9.42 -9.76
N PHE A 57 -13.03 8.84 -8.56
CA PHE A 57 -12.27 9.16 -7.36
C PHE A 57 -11.95 7.91 -6.54
N SER A 58 -10.79 7.94 -5.90
CA SER A 58 -10.42 7.02 -4.82
C SER A 58 -10.50 7.74 -3.48
N ALA A 59 -10.93 7.06 -2.43
CA ALA A 59 -11.13 7.66 -1.13
C ALA A 59 -10.05 7.21 -0.13
N TYR A 60 -9.16 8.11 0.25
CA TYR A 60 -8.07 7.85 1.18
C TYR A 60 -8.34 8.42 2.58
N ALA A 61 -8.20 7.57 3.58
CA ALA A 61 -7.98 7.98 4.96
C ALA A 61 -6.48 8.20 5.18
N ILE A 62 -6.07 9.34 5.77
CA ILE A 62 -4.66 9.71 5.90
C ILE A 62 -4.37 10.18 7.32
N THR A 63 -3.29 9.65 7.93
CA THR A 63 -2.85 10.05 9.26
C THR A 63 -1.33 10.10 9.39
N ASP A 64 -0.84 10.93 10.33
CA ASP A 64 0.56 10.89 10.72
C ASP A 64 0.85 9.65 11.59
N VAL A 65 1.97 9.00 11.32
CA VAL A 65 2.56 7.95 12.16
C VAL A 65 3.96 8.37 12.60
N GLU A 66 4.56 7.65 13.55
CA GLU A 66 5.92 8.00 13.99
C GLU A 66 6.92 7.86 12.84
N GLY A 67 7.46 8.98 12.38
CA GLY A 67 8.44 9.05 11.29
C GLY A 67 7.85 9.19 9.89
N GLY A 68 6.54 9.31 9.71
CA GLY A 68 5.96 9.45 8.38
C GLY A 68 4.44 9.53 8.35
N VAL A 69 3.86 8.99 7.28
CA VAL A 69 2.41 9.02 6.99
C VAL A 69 1.92 7.64 6.60
N LEU A 70 0.75 7.28 7.10
CA LEU A 70 -0.05 6.15 6.68
C LEU A 70 -1.27 6.67 5.90
N ALA A 71 -1.52 6.11 4.72
CA ALA A 71 -2.74 6.36 3.97
C ALA A 71 -3.37 5.02 3.58
N VAL A 72 -4.68 4.90 3.74
CA VAL A 72 -5.45 3.67 3.47
C VAL A 72 -6.65 4.00 2.60
N GLU A 73 -6.86 3.21 1.58
CA GLU A 73 -8.04 3.20 0.73
C GLU A 73 -8.72 1.82 0.83
N HIS A 74 -10.02 1.80 1.02
CA HIS A 74 -10.77 0.62 1.46
C HIS A 74 -11.26 -0.32 0.38
N SER A 75 -11.22 0.09 -0.89
CA SER A 75 -11.80 -0.72 -1.96
C SER A 75 -10.77 -1.58 -2.69
N GLY A 76 -9.48 -1.33 -2.45
CA GLY A 76 -8.40 -1.93 -3.22
C GLY A 76 -8.35 -1.51 -4.70
N TYR A 77 -9.18 -0.54 -5.10
CA TYR A 77 -9.18 -0.01 -6.47
C TYR A 77 -8.22 1.15 -6.66
N ALA A 78 -7.83 1.82 -5.59
CA ALA A 78 -6.80 2.83 -5.68
C ALA A 78 -5.45 2.21 -6.07
N ASP A 79 -4.91 2.68 -7.18
CA ASP A 79 -3.69 2.16 -7.78
C ASP A 79 -2.71 3.30 -8.04
N PRO A 80 -1.94 3.74 -7.02
CA PRO A 80 -1.00 4.82 -7.17
C PRO A 80 0.03 4.54 -8.27
N SER A 81 0.10 5.44 -9.26
CA SER A 81 1.00 5.28 -10.40
C SER A 81 2.48 5.30 -9.98
N LEU A 82 3.36 4.81 -10.86
CA LEU A 82 4.82 4.90 -10.66
C LEU A 82 5.29 6.35 -10.48
N ASP A 83 4.62 7.32 -11.12
CA ASP A 83 4.94 8.73 -10.95
C ASP A 83 4.52 9.24 -9.57
N ALA A 84 3.41 8.76 -9.01
CA ALA A 84 3.03 9.02 -7.64
C ALA A 84 4.05 8.43 -6.65
N LEU A 85 4.50 7.19 -6.86
CA LEU A 85 5.54 6.57 -6.01
C LEU A 85 6.87 7.35 -6.07
N ARG A 86 7.28 7.82 -7.27
CA ARG A 86 8.47 8.68 -7.41
C ARG A 86 8.30 9.99 -6.66
N ALA A 87 7.13 10.64 -6.79
CA ALA A 87 6.85 11.90 -6.08
C ALA A 87 6.82 11.73 -4.56
N LEU A 88 6.19 10.65 -4.08
CA LEU A 88 6.10 10.32 -2.65
C LEU A 88 7.48 10.05 -2.04
N SER A 89 8.38 9.40 -2.77
CA SER A 89 9.71 9.04 -2.28
C SER A 89 10.78 10.10 -2.51
N ALA A 90 10.50 11.17 -3.25
CA ALA A 90 11.48 12.20 -3.57
C ALA A 90 12.03 12.93 -2.33
N GLY A 91 13.30 13.38 -2.40
CA GLY A 91 13.92 14.20 -1.35
C GLY A 91 14.35 13.40 -0.10
N GLY A 92 14.86 12.20 -0.29
CA GLY A 92 15.37 11.33 0.79
C GLY A 92 14.27 10.55 1.52
N ARG A 93 13.06 10.51 0.97
CA ARG A 93 11.93 9.74 1.49
C ARG A 93 11.92 8.32 0.93
N SER A 94 11.12 7.45 1.56
CA SER A 94 10.79 6.14 1.02
C SER A 94 9.29 5.88 1.12
N VAL A 95 8.77 5.11 0.16
CA VAL A 95 7.36 4.73 0.11
C VAL A 95 7.24 3.26 -0.22
N ALA A 96 6.23 2.61 0.36
CA ALA A 96 5.74 1.32 -0.08
C ALA A 96 4.23 1.39 -0.27
N VAL A 97 3.73 0.68 -1.28
CA VAL A 97 2.31 0.40 -1.52
C VAL A 97 2.07 -1.09 -1.41
N VAL A 98 1.04 -1.45 -0.67
CA VAL A 98 0.49 -2.80 -0.60
C VAL A 98 -0.97 -2.69 -1.02
N ARG A 99 -1.37 -3.47 -2.00
CA ARG A 99 -2.76 -3.47 -2.48
C ARG A 99 -3.22 -4.91 -2.63
N ASP A 100 -4.42 -5.17 -2.13
CA ASP A 100 -5.19 -6.35 -2.47
C ASP A 100 -6.58 -5.92 -2.94
N ASN A 101 -7.17 -6.64 -3.86
CA ASN A 101 -8.52 -6.38 -4.32
C ASN A 101 -9.29 -7.68 -4.60
N ILE A 102 -10.62 -7.57 -4.64
CA ILE A 102 -11.53 -8.70 -4.87
C ILE A 102 -11.31 -9.44 -6.21
N GLN A 103 -10.43 -8.95 -7.08
CA GLN A 103 -10.05 -9.60 -8.34
C GLN A 103 -8.76 -10.42 -8.19
N ALA A 104 -8.29 -10.60 -6.95
CA ALA A 104 -7.05 -11.30 -6.59
C ALA A 104 -5.77 -10.66 -7.19
N HIS A 105 -5.79 -9.35 -7.43
CA HIS A 105 -4.56 -8.62 -7.77
C HIS A 105 -3.88 -8.15 -6.49
N VAL A 106 -2.75 -8.73 -6.18
CA VAL A 106 -1.95 -8.41 -5.00
C VAL A 106 -0.67 -7.70 -5.44
N ARG A 107 -0.69 -6.36 -5.36
CA ARG A 107 0.45 -5.51 -5.73
C ARG A 107 1.34 -5.23 -4.53
N PHE A 108 2.63 -5.30 -4.74
CA PHE A 108 3.62 -4.66 -3.90
C PHE A 108 4.50 -3.74 -4.74
N GLY A 109 4.57 -2.46 -4.36
CA GLY A 109 5.44 -1.48 -5.01
C GLY A 109 6.22 -0.66 -4.00
N CYS A 110 7.46 -0.29 -4.32
CA CYS A 110 8.25 0.56 -3.46
C CYS A 110 9.19 1.48 -4.23
N ALA A 111 9.46 2.65 -3.63
CA ALA A 111 10.39 3.63 -4.18
C ALA A 111 11.19 4.31 -3.06
N ARG A 112 12.42 4.74 -3.38
CA ARG A 112 13.32 5.48 -2.48
C ARG A 112 13.96 6.63 -3.25
N ASP A 113 13.97 7.79 -2.66
CA ASP A 113 14.63 9.01 -3.20
C ASP A 113 14.25 9.32 -4.67
N GLY A 114 12.98 9.11 -5.02
CA GLY A 114 12.42 9.36 -6.36
C GLY A 114 12.66 8.24 -7.38
N GLU A 115 13.26 7.12 -6.98
CA GLU A 115 13.48 5.96 -7.84
C GLU A 115 12.60 4.78 -7.40
N VAL A 116 11.86 4.19 -8.35
CA VAL A 116 11.12 2.94 -8.11
C VAL A 116 12.15 1.80 -7.98
N VAL A 117 12.11 1.12 -6.84
CA VAL A 117 13.02 0.01 -6.52
C VAL A 117 12.45 -1.32 -6.96
N PHE A 118 11.14 -1.50 -6.74
CA PHE A 118 10.38 -2.67 -7.16
C PHE A 118 8.92 -2.28 -7.31
N ASP A 119 8.21 -2.88 -8.25
CA ASP A 119 6.78 -2.73 -8.45
C ASP A 119 6.25 -3.88 -9.30
N ASP A 120 5.27 -4.60 -8.77
CA ASP A 120 4.61 -5.69 -9.47
C ASP A 120 3.17 -5.86 -8.97
N ASP A 121 2.22 -6.00 -9.90
CA ASP A 121 0.77 -6.10 -9.63
C ASP A 121 0.33 -7.51 -9.19
N GLU A 122 1.21 -8.49 -9.38
CA GLU A 122 0.98 -9.90 -9.04
C GLU A 122 2.25 -10.47 -8.39
N TYR A 123 2.84 -9.70 -7.45
CA TYR A 123 4.18 -9.99 -6.94
C TYR A 123 4.36 -11.40 -6.35
N LEU A 124 3.29 -12.03 -5.90
CA LEU A 124 3.33 -13.40 -5.37
C LEU A 124 3.43 -14.48 -6.46
N PHE A 125 3.10 -14.14 -7.70
CA PHE A 125 3.01 -15.06 -8.83
C PHE A 125 4.09 -14.80 -9.89
N LEU A 126 5.20 -14.15 -9.49
CA LEU A 126 6.32 -13.94 -10.39
C LEU A 126 6.91 -15.25 -10.90
N ASP A 127 7.01 -15.42 -12.22
CA ASP A 127 7.70 -16.55 -12.83
C ASP A 127 9.20 -16.57 -12.46
N ASP A 128 9.81 -15.40 -12.32
CA ASP A 128 11.21 -15.24 -11.90
C ASP A 128 11.29 -14.19 -10.78
N PRO A 129 11.58 -14.65 -9.55
CA PRO A 129 11.70 -13.74 -8.41
C PRO A 129 13.01 -12.93 -8.37
N SER A 130 13.88 -13.03 -9.36
CA SER A 130 15.17 -12.31 -9.42
C SER A 130 15.05 -10.77 -9.38
N PRO A 131 13.97 -10.12 -9.85
CA PRO A 131 13.80 -8.67 -9.71
C PRO A 131 13.56 -8.20 -8.29
N VAL A 132 13.13 -9.07 -7.38
CA VAL A 132 12.85 -8.71 -5.98
C VAL A 132 14.15 -8.30 -5.27
N PRO A 133 14.20 -7.11 -4.64
CA PRO A 133 15.37 -6.64 -3.91
C PRO A 133 15.85 -7.64 -2.85
N ALA A 134 17.16 -7.80 -2.72
CA ALA A 134 17.75 -8.80 -1.83
C ALA A 134 17.32 -8.65 -0.36
N GLU A 135 17.09 -7.41 0.09
CA GLU A 135 16.61 -7.13 1.45
C GLU A 135 15.16 -7.55 1.68
N LEU A 136 14.34 -7.63 0.64
CA LEU A 136 12.93 -8.05 0.72
C LEU A 136 12.75 -9.55 0.53
N ARG A 137 13.73 -10.22 -0.09
CA ARG A 137 13.65 -11.61 -0.46
C ARG A 137 13.26 -12.56 0.68
N PRO A 138 13.82 -12.42 1.92
CA PRO A 138 13.44 -13.34 3.01
C PRO A 138 11.97 -13.28 3.42
N LEU A 139 11.31 -12.13 3.22
CA LEU A 139 9.87 -11.97 3.48
C LEU A 139 9.05 -12.41 2.27
N PHE A 140 9.46 -11.99 1.08
CA PHE A 140 8.85 -12.38 -0.18
C PHE A 140 8.74 -13.91 -0.32
N ASP A 141 9.81 -14.65 -0.03
CA ASP A 141 9.86 -16.12 -0.14
C ASP A 141 8.88 -16.84 0.82
N LEU A 142 8.26 -16.12 1.79
CA LEU A 142 7.24 -16.69 2.68
C LEU A 142 5.85 -16.78 2.02
N ALA A 143 5.60 -15.95 1.02
CA ALA A 143 4.29 -15.86 0.35
C ALA A 143 4.39 -16.17 -1.16
N TRP A 144 5.60 -16.23 -1.69
CA TRP A 144 5.78 -16.55 -3.11
C TRP A 144 5.45 -18.00 -3.40
N VAL A 145 4.57 -18.20 -4.38
CA VAL A 145 4.16 -19.52 -4.87
C VAL A 145 5.01 -19.87 -6.09
N ASP A 146 5.77 -20.95 -6.01
CA ASP A 146 6.55 -21.44 -7.15
C ASP A 146 5.60 -21.93 -8.25
N PRO A 147 5.56 -21.29 -9.43
CA PRO A 147 4.64 -21.68 -10.50
C PRO A 147 4.94 -23.07 -11.08
N GLU A 148 6.11 -23.65 -10.81
CA GLU A 148 6.47 -25.03 -11.22
C GLU A 148 6.05 -26.08 -10.17
N ASP A 149 5.65 -25.67 -8.95
CA ASP A 149 5.20 -26.59 -7.89
C ASP A 149 3.67 -26.66 -7.87
N GLU A 150 3.11 -27.72 -8.46
CA GLU A 150 1.65 -27.95 -8.52
C GLU A 150 1.01 -28.21 -7.13
N ASP A 151 1.81 -28.49 -6.12
CA ASP A 151 1.38 -28.77 -4.74
C ASP A 151 1.68 -27.56 -3.80
N ALA A 152 2.21 -26.45 -4.33
CA ALA A 152 2.48 -25.26 -3.54
C ALA A 152 1.17 -24.67 -2.99
N GLU A 153 1.08 -24.56 -1.68
CA GLU A 153 -0.01 -23.89 -0.99
C GLU A 153 0.46 -22.50 -0.56
N ASP A 154 -0.39 -21.49 -0.72
CA ASP A 154 -0.18 -20.15 -0.18
C ASP A 154 -0.55 -20.17 1.30
N ASP A 155 0.45 -20.29 2.17
CA ASP A 155 0.28 -20.38 3.62
C ASP A 155 0.34 -19.02 4.32
N ALA A 156 0.74 -17.94 3.61
CA ALA A 156 0.98 -16.63 4.19
C ALA A 156 -0.01 -15.57 3.69
N ASP A 157 -0.51 -14.75 4.61
CA ASP A 157 -1.32 -13.57 4.26
C ASP A 157 -0.49 -12.57 3.43
N ALA A 158 -0.86 -12.41 2.16
CA ALA A 158 -0.17 -11.56 1.19
C ALA A 158 -0.06 -10.10 1.66
N VAL A 159 -1.11 -9.57 2.28
CA VAL A 159 -1.12 -8.19 2.80
C VAL A 159 -0.17 -8.07 3.99
N ALA A 160 -0.15 -9.07 4.89
CA ALA A 160 0.75 -9.09 6.02
C ALA A 160 2.23 -9.17 5.59
N VAL A 161 2.54 -9.99 4.58
CA VAL A 161 3.88 -10.05 3.98
C VAL A 161 4.23 -8.73 3.32
N GLY A 162 3.32 -8.14 2.54
CA GLY A 162 3.51 -6.83 1.93
C GLY A 162 3.78 -5.73 2.95
N LEU A 163 3.06 -5.70 4.07
CA LEU A 163 3.29 -4.74 5.15
C LEU A 163 4.63 -4.97 5.87
N ALA A 164 5.05 -6.23 6.06
CA ALA A 164 6.37 -6.54 6.60
C ALA A 164 7.49 -6.07 5.65
N MET A 165 7.32 -6.24 4.34
CA MET A 165 8.23 -5.68 3.33
C MET A 165 8.21 -4.15 3.33
N ALA A 166 7.03 -3.53 3.52
CA ALA A 166 6.90 -2.08 3.64
C ALA A 166 7.68 -1.53 4.86
N GLU A 167 7.67 -2.24 6.00
CA GLU A 167 8.50 -1.90 7.15
C GLU A 167 10.00 -1.93 6.80
N VAL A 168 10.47 -2.94 6.07
CA VAL A 168 11.89 -3.01 5.62
C VAL A 168 12.25 -1.83 4.70
N VAL A 169 11.35 -1.43 3.81
CA VAL A 169 11.58 -0.31 2.87
C VAL A 169 11.60 1.03 3.59
N THR A 170 10.64 1.25 4.48
CA THR A 170 10.37 2.56 5.10
C THR A 170 11.01 2.73 6.48
N GLY A 171 11.26 1.63 7.17
CA GLY A 171 11.65 1.64 8.59
C GLY A 171 10.50 1.96 9.53
N LEU A 172 9.27 2.04 9.03
CA LEU A 172 8.07 2.37 9.83
C LEU A 172 7.30 1.10 10.19
N ARG A 173 7.27 0.77 11.48
CA ARG A 173 6.47 -0.32 12.02
C ARG A 173 5.10 0.21 12.40
N LEU A 174 4.06 -0.28 11.72
CA LEU A 174 2.68 0.09 12.04
C LEU A 174 2.19 -0.60 13.32
N THR A 175 1.32 0.10 14.05
CA THR A 175 0.71 -0.37 15.28
C THR A 175 -0.81 -0.38 15.18
N ALA A 176 -1.49 -1.06 16.11
CA ALA A 176 -2.96 -1.04 16.19
C ALA A 176 -3.50 0.39 16.41
N GLU A 177 -2.74 1.25 17.13
CA GLU A 177 -3.12 2.64 17.32
C GLU A 177 -3.04 3.44 16.01
N ASP A 178 -2.05 3.14 15.14
CA ASP A 178 -1.93 3.78 13.83
C ASP A 178 -3.09 3.39 12.92
N LEU A 179 -3.47 2.10 12.87
CA LEU A 179 -4.61 1.63 12.10
C LEU A 179 -5.93 2.24 12.60
N GLN A 180 -6.12 2.30 13.92
CA GLN A 180 -7.32 2.93 14.48
C GLN A 180 -7.35 4.43 14.18
N ARG A 181 -6.21 5.13 14.28
CA ARG A 181 -6.11 6.56 14.02
C ARG A 181 -6.41 6.89 12.56
N VAL A 182 -5.93 6.08 11.60
CA VAL A 182 -6.25 6.30 10.19
C VAL A 182 -7.71 6.00 9.91
N ALA A 183 -8.31 4.97 10.49
CA ALA A 183 -9.74 4.70 10.35
C ALA A 183 -10.62 5.84 10.88
N ASP A 184 -10.20 6.48 11.98
CA ASP A 184 -10.94 7.60 12.59
C ASP A 184 -10.72 8.94 11.86
N SER A 185 -9.78 9.03 10.90
CA SER A 185 -9.42 10.31 10.24
C SER A 185 -10.45 10.79 9.20
N GLY A 186 -11.37 9.91 8.80
CA GLY A 186 -12.29 10.15 7.69
C GLY A 186 -11.58 10.16 6.32
N TYR A 187 -12.35 10.14 5.25
CA TYR A 187 -11.88 9.96 3.89
C TYR A 187 -11.81 11.26 3.12
N ARG A 188 -10.80 11.38 2.25
CA ARG A 188 -10.63 12.46 1.29
C ARG A 188 -10.47 11.89 -0.11
N LEU A 189 -11.05 12.57 -1.09
CA LEU A 189 -11.07 12.12 -2.46
C LEU A 189 -9.76 12.45 -3.17
N ALA A 190 -9.20 11.46 -3.86
CA ALA A 190 -8.12 11.60 -4.82
C ALA A 190 -8.66 11.31 -6.22
N PRO A 191 -8.24 12.04 -7.27
CA PRO A 191 -8.59 11.69 -8.64
C PRO A 191 -8.13 10.26 -8.96
N SER A 192 -9.04 9.42 -9.48
CA SER A 192 -8.67 8.10 -9.98
C SER A 192 -7.97 8.24 -11.32
N LEU A 193 -6.71 7.80 -11.41
CA LEU A 193 -5.95 7.86 -12.66
C LEU A 193 -6.41 6.82 -13.69
N VAL A 194 -7.17 5.82 -13.27
CA VAL A 194 -7.65 4.73 -14.15
C VAL A 194 -8.64 5.24 -15.21
N TYR A 195 -9.30 6.36 -14.96
CA TYR A 195 -10.36 6.90 -15.83
C TYR A 195 -10.00 8.26 -16.45
N LEU A 196 -8.75 8.70 -16.37
CA LEU A 196 -8.33 9.87 -17.18
C LEU A 196 -8.37 9.43 -18.65
N PRO A 197 -9.20 10.08 -19.50
CA PRO A 197 -9.19 9.79 -20.93
C PRO A 197 -7.78 10.05 -21.45
N ASP A 198 -7.31 9.16 -22.34
CA ASP A 198 -6.03 9.33 -23.01
C ASP A 198 -5.92 10.77 -23.49
N ALA A 199 -4.90 11.48 -23.04
CA ALA A 199 -4.65 12.83 -23.53
C ALA A 199 -4.24 12.73 -25.00
N ASP A 200 -5.14 13.19 -25.90
CA ASP A 200 -4.91 13.30 -27.36
C ASP A 200 -3.70 14.20 -27.70
#